data_62528f542cbded0d21209ee6c494222b
#
_entry.id   62528f542cbded0d21209ee6c494222b
#
_cell.length_a   1.000
_cell.length_b   1.000
_cell.length_c   1.000
_cell.angle_alpha   90.00
_cell.angle_beta   90.00
_cell.angle_gamma   90.00
#
_symmetry.space_group_name_H-M   'P 1'
#
loop_
_entity.id
_entity.type
_entity.pdbx_description
1 polymer ?
#
loop_
_entity_poly.entity_id
_entity_poly.type
_entity_poly.pdbx_seq_one_letter_code
_entity_poly.pdbx_strand_id
1 'polypeptide(L)'
;MSVVDFSKLYPDNRQEGETVLRQAQLVMLRMLKIIDYICRKHDISYWMCSGTLLGAVRHKGFIPWDDDLDICMIREDYERFVEIAVNEFPEDMMLQTRETDPHYHYLPLPCKVRDKKSFILSPGYEDEECEKGLFIDIFPMDRYHKQKLPFMFEKMVKVYNTFICKSLDAIYFKDESIRSEEHTS
;
A
#
# COMPACT_ATOMS: atom_id res chain seq x y z
N MET A 1 -19.62 -8.19 20.23
CA MET A 1 -18.67 -9.03 19.46
C MET A 1 -17.36 -9.05 20.22
N SER A 2 -16.74 -10.21 20.44
CA SER A 2 -15.42 -10.29 21.08
C SER A 2 -14.39 -9.67 20.15
N VAL A 3 -13.59 -8.74 20.66
CA VAL A 3 -12.45 -8.16 19.94
C VAL A 3 -11.48 -9.30 19.65
N VAL A 4 -11.09 -9.46 18.37
CA VAL A 4 -10.14 -10.51 17.95
C VAL A 4 -8.75 -10.10 18.41
N ASP A 5 -8.09 -10.97 19.17
CA ASP A 5 -6.69 -10.76 19.55
C ASP A 5 -5.77 -11.27 18.43
N PHE A 6 -5.45 -10.37 17.51
CA PHE A 6 -4.57 -10.67 16.37
C PHE A 6 -3.14 -11.01 16.80
N SER A 7 -2.70 -10.59 17.98
CA SER A 7 -1.35 -10.94 18.48
C SER A 7 -1.22 -12.42 18.80
N LYS A 8 -2.32 -13.05 19.20
CA LYS A 8 -2.39 -14.50 19.42
C LYS A 8 -2.68 -15.29 18.15
N LEU A 9 -3.57 -14.76 17.28
CA LEU A 9 -3.96 -15.45 16.05
C LEU A 9 -2.85 -15.41 15.00
N TYR A 10 -2.19 -14.26 14.87
CA TYR A 10 -1.08 -14.01 13.93
C TYR A 10 0.07 -13.32 14.69
N PRO A 11 0.90 -14.07 15.44
CA PRO A 11 2.03 -13.51 16.17
C PRO A 11 3.04 -12.85 15.24
N ASP A 12 3.74 -11.84 15.77
CA ASP A 12 4.82 -11.18 15.07
C ASP A 12 6.10 -12.01 15.15
N ASN A 13 6.38 -12.73 14.08
CA ASN A 13 7.51 -13.65 13.97
C ASN A 13 8.71 -13.04 13.21
N ARG A 14 8.82 -11.70 13.15
CA ARG A 14 9.92 -11.05 12.42
C ARG A 14 11.31 -11.53 12.84
N GLN A 15 11.50 -11.90 14.12
CA GLN A 15 12.76 -12.39 14.67
C GLN A 15 13.20 -13.76 14.11
N GLU A 16 12.30 -14.51 13.47
CA GLU A 16 12.63 -15.77 12.82
C GLU A 16 13.31 -15.59 11.46
N GLY A 17 13.35 -14.34 10.94
CA GLY A 17 14.01 -14.02 9.67
C GLY A 17 15.53 -13.92 9.84
N GLU A 18 16.30 -14.70 9.08
CA GLU A 18 17.77 -14.70 9.10
C GLU A 18 18.39 -13.43 8.51
N THR A 19 17.65 -12.70 7.66
CA THR A 19 18.09 -11.46 7.02
C THR A 19 17.06 -10.36 7.24
N VAL A 20 17.49 -9.08 7.13
CA VAL A 20 16.59 -7.94 7.21
C VAL A 20 15.43 -8.04 6.20
N LEU A 21 15.73 -8.45 4.96
CA LEU A 21 14.73 -8.66 3.94
C LEU A 21 13.73 -9.76 4.36
N ARG A 22 14.22 -10.89 4.90
CA ARG A 22 13.32 -11.96 5.37
C ARG A 22 12.47 -11.52 6.56
N GLN A 23 13.00 -10.70 7.45
CA GLN A 23 12.25 -10.10 8.55
C GLN A 23 11.14 -9.19 8.02
N ALA A 24 11.43 -8.35 7.01
CA ALA A 24 10.43 -7.51 6.33
C ALA A 24 9.34 -8.36 5.66
N GLN A 25 9.71 -9.41 4.95
CA GLN A 25 8.75 -10.34 4.32
C GLN A 25 7.84 -11.02 5.36
N LEU A 26 8.36 -11.38 6.54
CA LEU A 26 7.55 -11.98 7.62
C LEU A 26 6.55 -10.97 8.21
N VAL A 27 6.94 -9.70 8.36
CA VAL A 27 6.03 -8.63 8.76
C VAL A 27 4.92 -8.45 7.73
N MET A 28 5.25 -8.32 6.45
CA MET A 28 4.26 -8.17 5.38
C MET A 28 3.34 -9.39 5.28
N LEU A 29 3.87 -10.61 5.46
CA LEU A 29 3.05 -11.82 5.49
C LEU A 29 2.06 -11.82 6.66
N ARG A 30 2.47 -11.36 7.85
CA ARG A 30 1.57 -11.18 8.99
C ARG A 30 0.46 -10.19 8.67
N MET A 31 0.81 -9.05 8.12
CA MET A 31 -0.15 -8.02 7.71
C MET A 31 -1.15 -8.57 6.70
N LEU A 32 -0.69 -9.31 5.68
CA LEU A 32 -1.56 -9.93 4.68
C LEU A 32 -2.53 -10.94 5.32
N LYS A 33 -2.09 -11.74 6.29
CA LYS A 33 -2.97 -12.67 7.02
C LYS A 33 -4.07 -11.94 7.80
N ILE A 34 -3.77 -10.79 8.37
CA ILE A 34 -4.76 -9.95 9.08
C ILE A 34 -5.74 -9.34 8.08
N ILE A 35 -5.24 -8.83 6.94
CA ILE A 35 -6.07 -8.33 5.84
C ILE A 35 -7.00 -9.45 5.32
N ASP A 36 -6.46 -10.64 5.07
CA ASP A 36 -7.25 -11.82 4.63
C ASP A 36 -8.36 -12.16 5.62
N TYR A 37 -8.06 -12.16 6.93
CA TYR A 37 -9.05 -12.38 7.97
C TYR A 37 -10.19 -11.36 7.92
N ILE A 38 -9.86 -10.07 7.82
CA ILE A 38 -10.86 -8.98 7.74
C ILE A 38 -11.68 -9.13 6.45
N CYS A 39 -11.03 -9.36 5.33
CA CYS A 39 -11.69 -9.55 4.04
C CYS A 39 -12.68 -10.72 4.06
N ARG A 40 -12.28 -11.89 4.59
CA ARG A 40 -13.17 -13.05 4.72
C ARG A 40 -14.33 -12.80 5.68
N LYS A 41 -14.08 -12.13 6.79
CA LYS A 41 -15.11 -11.79 7.77
C LYS A 41 -16.21 -10.91 7.19
N HIS A 42 -15.87 -10.04 6.24
CA HIS A 42 -16.77 -9.04 5.65
C HIS A 42 -17.16 -9.33 4.20
N ASP A 43 -16.84 -10.53 3.68
CA ASP A 43 -17.12 -10.91 2.29
C ASP A 43 -16.57 -9.88 1.29
N ILE A 44 -15.30 -9.50 1.46
CA ILE A 44 -14.54 -8.60 0.60
C ILE A 44 -13.59 -9.46 -0.25
N SER A 45 -13.62 -9.28 -1.56
CA SER A 45 -12.74 -9.98 -2.49
C SER A 45 -11.47 -9.19 -2.76
N TYR A 46 -10.33 -9.86 -2.70
CA TYR A 46 -9.05 -9.32 -3.12
C TYR A 46 -8.22 -10.38 -3.85
N TRP A 47 -7.18 -9.95 -4.54
CA TRP A 47 -6.20 -10.86 -5.15
C TRP A 47 -4.80 -10.25 -5.13
N MET A 48 -3.81 -11.10 -5.12
CA MET A 48 -2.41 -10.69 -5.28
C MET A 48 -2.16 -10.24 -6.72
N CYS A 49 -1.27 -9.28 -6.92
CA CYS A 49 -0.89 -8.80 -8.25
C CYS A 49 0.64 -8.66 -8.36
N SER A 50 1.12 -8.23 -9.53
CA SER A 50 2.53 -7.92 -9.79
C SER A 50 3.52 -9.01 -9.35
N GLY A 51 4.60 -8.62 -8.70
CA GLY A 51 5.63 -9.51 -8.13
C GLY A 51 5.09 -10.48 -7.09
N THR A 52 4.16 -10.03 -6.27
CA THR A 52 3.51 -10.83 -5.23
C THR A 52 2.78 -12.06 -5.80
N LEU A 53 1.99 -11.88 -6.86
CA LEU A 53 1.32 -13.00 -7.53
C LEU A 53 2.32 -13.95 -8.18
N LEU A 54 3.34 -13.40 -8.85
CA LEU A 54 4.40 -14.20 -9.47
C LEU A 54 5.14 -15.04 -8.41
N GLY A 55 5.47 -14.45 -7.27
CA GLY A 55 6.08 -15.13 -6.14
C GLY A 55 5.22 -16.26 -5.60
N ALA A 56 3.94 -15.99 -5.36
CA ALA A 56 2.98 -17.00 -4.87
C ALA A 56 2.89 -18.22 -5.79
N VAL A 57 2.82 -18.01 -7.12
CA VAL A 57 2.72 -19.08 -8.10
C VAL A 57 4.05 -19.83 -8.27
N ARG A 58 5.16 -19.11 -8.40
CA ARG A 58 6.46 -19.64 -8.81
C ARG A 58 7.28 -20.16 -7.63
N HIS A 59 7.27 -19.44 -6.50
CA HIS A 59 8.08 -19.70 -5.31
C HIS A 59 7.28 -20.23 -4.13
N LYS A 60 5.93 -20.29 -4.24
CA LYS A 60 5.01 -20.63 -3.14
C LYS A 60 5.11 -19.68 -1.94
N GLY A 61 5.51 -18.45 -2.20
CA GLY A 61 5.73 -17.38 -1.24
C GLY A 61 6.30 -16.16 -1.92
N PHE A 62 7.06 -15.35 -1.21
CA PHE A 62 7.78 -14.23 -1.81
C PHE A 62 8.82 -14.68 -2.83
N ILE A 63 9.06 -13.86 -3.86
CA ILE A 63 10.30 -13.93 -4.60
C ILE A 63 11.44 -13.65 -3.60
N PRO A 64 12.54 -14.45 -3.58
CA PRO A 64 13.54 -14.36 -2.51
C PRO A 64 14.19 -12.98 -2.29
N TRP A 65 14.22 -12.13 -3.31
CA TRP A 65 14.79 -10.79 -3.29
C TRP A 65 13.75 -9.67 -3.35
N ASP A 66 12.47 -9.99 -3.23
CA ASP A 66 11.36 -9.02 -3.31
C ASP A 66 11.11 -8.39 -1.94
N ASP A 67 10.94 -7.08 -1.90
CA ASP A 67 10.78 -6.28 -0.70
C ASP A 67 9.42 -5.57 -0.59
N ASP A 68 8.51 -5.89 -1.51
CA ASP A 68 7.15 -5.34 -1.55
C ASP A 68 6.06 -6.42 -1.53
N LEU A 69 4.82 -6.01 -1.29
CA LEU A 69 3.63 -6.84 -1.36
C LEU A 69 2.45 -6.02 -1.88
N ASP A 70 1.91 -6.46 -3.02
CA ASP A 70 0.85 -5.80 -3.74
C ASP A 70 -0.43 -6.63 -3.76
N ILE A 71 -1.56 -6.02 -3.43
CA ILE A 71 -2.88 -6.61 -3.60
C ILE A 71 -3.81 -5.66 -4.37
N CYS A 72 -4.78 -6.25 -5.06
CA CYS A 72 -5.80 -5.55 -5.81
C CYS A 72 -7.19 -5.87 -5.26
N MET A 73 -8.08 -4.90 -5.31
CA MET A 73 -9.51 -5.05 -5.02
C MET A 73 -10.33 -4.37 -6.11
N ILE A 74 -11.50 -4.90 -6.47
CA ILE A 74 -12.44 -4.12 -7.28
C ILE A 74 -12.90 -2.89 -6.50
N ARG A 75 -13.27 -1.80 -7.18
CA ARG A 75 -13.59 -0.50 -6.57
C ARG A 75 -14.56 -0.62 -5.41
N GLU A 76 -15.62 -1.35 -5.57
CA GLU A 76 -16.66 -1.53 -4.57
C GLU A 76 -16.15 -2.23 -3.29
N ASP A 77 -15.32 -3.26 -3.45
CA ASP A 77 -14.70 -3.97 -2.33
C ASP A 77 -13.61 -3.15 -1.68
N TYR A 78 -12.84 -2.36 -2.46
CA TYR A 78 -11.86 -1.43 -1.95
C TYR A 78 -12.46 -0.37 -1.02
N GLU A 79 -13.55 0.27 -1.44
CA GLU A 79 -14.24 1.29 -0.64
C GLU A 79 -14.77 0.70 0.67
N ARG A 80 -15.41 -0.48 0.62
CA ARG A 80 -15.83 -1.22 1.82
C ARG A 80 -14.67 -1.58 2.73
N PHE A 81 -13.54 -2.02 2.16
CA PHE A 81 -12.35 -2.36 2.92
C PHE A 81 -11.82 -1.14 3.67
N VAL A 82 -11.68 0.00 3.03
CA VAL A 82 -11.18 1.25 3.64
C VAL A 82 -12.05 1.65 4.84
N GLU A 83 -13.38 1.63 4.71
CA GLU A 83 -14.30 1.97 5.80
C GLU A 83 -14.19 1.04 7.01
N ILE A 84 -14.00 -0.26 6.77
CA ILE A 84 -13.98 -1.30 7.80
C ILE A 84 -12.61 -1.38 8.47
N ALA A 85 -11.53 -1.40 7.69
CA ALA A 85 -10.18 -1.69 8.14
C ALA A 85 -9.65 -0.66 9.15
N VAL A 86 -10.03 0.61 9.03
CA VAL A 86 -9.68 1.68 9.98
C VAL A 86 -10.01 1.30 11.42
N ASN A 87 -11.11 0.56 11.64
CA ASN A 87 -11.60 0.21 12.97
C ASN A 87 -11.28 -1.23 13.41
N GLU A 88 -10.74 -2.06 12.50
CA GLU A 88 -10.50 -3.47 12.78
C GLU A 88 -9.03 -3.87 12.86
N PHE A 89 -8.12 -3.03 12.41
CA PHE A 89 -6.69 -3.31 12.55
C PHE A 89 -6.23 -3.29 14.01
N PRO A 90 -5.25 -4.15 14.37
CA PRO A 90 -4.59 -4.06 15.67
C PRO A 90 -3.80 -2.75 15.80
N GLU A 91 -3.48 -2.36 17.04
CA GLU A 91 -2.78 -1.10 17.35
C GLU A 91 -1.42 -0.93 16.64
N ASP A 92 -0.78 -2.04 16.30
CA ASP A 92 0.53 -2.04 15.61
C ASP A 92 0.42 -1.97 14.08
N MET A 93 -0.80 -1.82 13.55
CA MET A 93 -1.05 -1.60 12.12
C MET A 93 -1.90 -0.35 11.91
N MET A 94 -1.83 0.21 10.73
CA MET A 94 -2.72 1.29 10.31
C MET A 94 -3.04 1.23 8.82
N LEU A 95 -4.21 1.72 8.49
CA LEU A 95 -4.56 2.07 7.13
C LEU A 95 -4.05 3.50 6.86
N GLN A 96 -3.18 3.66 5.88
CA GLN A 96 -2.67 4.97 5.48
C GLN A 96 -3.39 5.45 4.23
N THR A 97 -4.18 6.48 4.40
CA THR A 97 -4.87 7.26 3.36
C THR A 97 -4.68 8.74 3.69
N ARG A 98 -5.15 9.64 2.85
CA ARG A 98 -5.13 11.09 3.16
C ARG A 98 -5.95 11.46 4.39
N GLU A 99 -7.00 10.71 4.69
CA GLU A 99 -7.88 10.94 5.83
C GLU A 99 -7.24 10.48 7.15
N THR A 100 -6.50 9.39 7.13
CA THR A 100 -5.88 8.79 8.32
C THR A 100 -4.46 9.30 8.59
N ASP A 101 -3.77 9.78 7.56
CA ASP A 101 -2.45 10.39 7.62
C ASP A 101 -2.41 11.64 6.73
N PRO A 102 -2.66 12.83 7.27
CA PRO A 102 -2.74 14.08 6.49
C PRO A 102 -1.45 14.44 5.76
N HIS A 103 -0.29 13.94 6.20
CA HIS A 103 1.00 14.15 5.57
C HIS A 103 1.29 13.14 4.44
N TYR A 104 0.37 12.20 4.20
CA TYR A 104 0.49 11.24 3.12
C TYR A 104 0.00 11.83 1.80
N HIS A 105 0.93 12.24 0.94
CA HIS A 105 0.64 12.89 -0.35
C HIS A 105 0.87 12.00 -1.57
N TYR A 106 1.16 10.73 -1.37
CA TYR A 106 1.54 9.83 -2.45
C TYR A 106 0.41 9.62 -3.46
N LEU A 107 0.62 10.09 -4.68
CA LEU A 107 -0.18 9.79 -5.86
C LEU A 107 0.66 8.91 -6.80
N PRO A 108 0.19 7.80 -7.34
CA PRO A 108 -1.22 7.44 -7.54
C PRO A 108 -1.77 6.36 -6.59
N LEU A 109 -1.07 6.03 -5.50
CA LEU A 109 -1.50 4.94 -4.60
C LEU A 109 -2.35 5.50 -3.45
N PRO A 110 -3.68 5.34 -3.51
CA PRO A 110 -4.58 5.96 -2.55
C PRO A 110 -4.57 5.31 -1.16
N CYS A 111 -4.03 4.10 -1.03
CA CYS A 111 -4.08 3.35 0.22
C CYS A 111 -2.89 2.40 0.40
N LYS A 112 -2.30 2.47 1.59
CA LYS A 112 -1.34 1.49 2.10
C LYS A 112 -1.81 0.95 3.44
N VAL A 113 -1.46 -0.28 3.76
CA VAL A 113 -1.50 -0.78 5.14
C VAL A 113 -0.08 -0.79 5.66
N ARG A 114 0.15 -0.18 6.83
CA ARG A 114 1.50 -0.05 7.42
C ARG A 114 1.64 -0.79 8.74
N ASP A 115 2.85 -1.33 8.96
CA ASP A 115 3.30 -1.81 10.27
C ASP A 115 3.95 -0.66 11.04
N LYS A 116 3.40 -0.30 12.19
CA LYS A 116 3.87 0.82 13.03
C LYS A 116 5.12 0.51 13.86
N LYS A 117 5.58 -0.75 13.85
CA LYS A 117 6.76 -1.20 14.59
C LYS A 117 8.01 -1.31 13.73
N SER A 118 7.93 -0.96 12.47
CA SER A 118 9.05 -0.93 11.53
C SER A 118 9.28 0.47 11.00
N PHE A 119 10.42 0.66 10.36
CA PHE A 119 10.76 1.92 9.73
C PHE A 119 11.48 1.63 8.40
N ILE A 120 11.03 2.25 7.32
CA ILE A 120 11.65 2.18 6.01
C ILE A 120 11.84 3.59 5.46
N LEU A 121 13.05 3.90 5.01
CA LEU A 121 13.34 5.13 4.29
C LEU A 121 13.26 4.86 2.80
N SER A 122 12.35 5.53 2.13
CA SER A 122 12.29 5.54 0.66
C SER A 122 13.01 6.78 0.14
N PRO A 123 13.90 6.66 -0.85
CA PRO A 123 14.59 7.81 -1.43
C PRO A 123 13.61 8.89 -1.89
N GLY A 124 13.84 10.14 -1.47
CA GLY A 124 13.00 11.28 -1.77
C GLY A 124 11.81 11.50 -0.82
N TYR A 125 11.71 10.71 0.25
CA TYR A 125 10.65 10.83 1.28
C TYR A 125 11.23 10.94 2.70
N GLU A 126 12.51 11.27 2.80
CA GLU A 126 13.23 11.34 4.08
C GLU A 126 12.62 12.39 5.02
N ASP A 127 12.22 13.55 4.47
CA ASP A 127 11.74 14.71 5.22
C ASP A 127 10.20 14.73 5.39
N GLU A 128 9.45 13.77 4.83
CA GLU A 128 8.01 13.71 5.03
C GLU A 128 7.65 13.29 6.46
N GLU A 129 6.66 13.96 7.04
CA GLU A 129 6.14 13.67 8.40
C GLU A 129 5.17 12.48 8.44
N CYS A 130 4.91 11.82 7.31
CA CYS A 130 4.00 10.68 7.23
C CYS A 130 4.59 9.41 7.88
N GLU A 131 3.73 8.45 8.20
CA GLU A 131 4.15 7.14 8.72
C GLU A 131 5.00 6.37 7.71
N LYS A 132 6.13 5.84 8.16
CA LYS A 132 7.19 5.22 7.33
C LYS A 132 7.44 3.74 7.64
N GLY A 133 6.46 3.02 8.19
CA GLY A 133 6.58 1.58 8.43
C GLY A 133 6.58 0.75 7.15
N LEU A 134 6.98 -0.52 7.23
CA LEU A 134 6.77 -1.51 6.16
C LEU A 134 5.31 -1.53 5.75
N PHE A 135 5.03 -1.77 4.47
CA PHE A 135 3.69 -1.57 3.93
C PHE A 135 3.26 -2.67 2.96
N ILE A 136 1.96 -2.72 2.75
CA ILE A 136 1.29 -3.43 1.66
C ILE A 136 0.55 -2.38 0.83
N ASP A 137 0.77 -2.39 -0.48
CA ASP A 137 0.06 -1.55 -1.41
C ASP A 137 -1.29 -2.16 -1.80
N ILE A 138 -2.36 -1.34 -1.75
CA ILE A 138 -3.71 -1.77 -2.13
C ILE A 138 -4.20 -0.96 -3.32
N PHE A 139 -4.36 -1.64 -4.45
CA PHE A 139 -4.76 -1.03 -5.71
C PHE A 139 -6.26 -1.18 -5.96
N PRO A 140 -7.02 -0.07 -6.04
CA PRO A 140 -8.39 -0.12 -6.51
C PRO A 140 -8.42 -0.38 -8.03
N MET A 141 -9.21 -1.37 -8.43
CA MET A 141 -9.38 -1.77 -9.83
C MET A 141 -10.76 -1.39 -10.33
N ASP A 142 -10.78 -0.58 -11.37
CA ASP A 142 -12.00 -0.14 -12.01
C ASP A 142 -12.39 -1.04 -13.19
N ARG A 143 -13.69 -1.18 -13.43
CA ARG A 143 -14.20 -1.92 -14.57
C ARG A 143 -14.20 -1.03 -15.80
N TYR A 144 -13.65 -1.51 -16.89
CA TYR A 144 -13.74 -0.82 -18.18
C TYR A 144 -15.05 -1.12 -18.92
N HIS A 145 -15.56 -0.13 -19.62
CA HIS A 145 -16.66 -0.33 -20.54
C HIS A 145 -16.25 -1.23 -21.72
N LYS A 146 -17.13 -2.16 -22.09
CA LYS A 146 -16.92 -3.06 -23.24
C LYS A 146 -17.06 -2.34 -24.59
N GLN A 147 -17.71 -1.17 -24.64
CA GLN A 147 -17.91 -0.39 -25.87
C GLN A 147 -16.65 0.41 -26.18
N LYS A 148 -16.28 0.49 -27.48
CA LYS A 148 -15.01 1.13 -27.91
C LYS A 148 -14.91 2.60 -27.53
N LEU A 149 -15.96 3.41 -27.69
CA LEU A 149 -15.93 4.85 -27.44
C LEU A 149 -15.75 5.20 -25.95
N PRO A 150 -16.55 4.68 -25.01
CA PRO A 150 -16.33 4.88 -23.59
C PRO A 150 -14.96 4.37 -23.14
N PHE A 151 -14.54 3.20 -23.60
CA PHE A 151 -13.22 2.64 -23.29
C PHE A 151 -12.07 3.54 -23.74
N MET A 152 -12.14 4.11 -24.97
CA MET A 152 -11.13 5.05 -25.46
C MET A 152 -11.11 6.34 -24.65
N PHE A 153 -12.28 6.85 -24.26
CA PHE A 153 -12.39 8.04 -23.42
C PHE A 153 -11.79 7.81 -22.02
N GLU A 154 -12.13 6.73 -21.37
CA GLU A 154 -11.56 6.33 -20.07
C GLU A 154 -10.03 6.19 -20.16
N LYS A 155 -9.52 5.55 -21.21
CA LYS A 155 -8.07 5.41 -21.43
C LYS A 155 -7.41 6.78 -21.64
N MET A 156 -8.04 7.68 -22.36
CA MET A 156 -7.54 9.04 -22.58
C MET A 156 -7.50 9.84 -21.27
N VAL A 157 -8.56 9.77 -20.47
CA VAL A 157 -8.61 10.43 -19.14
C VAL A 157 -7.53 9.87 -18.22
N LYS A 158 -7.30 8.56 -18.22
CA LYS A 158 -6.26 7.92 -17.42
C LYS A 158 -4.86 8.36 -17.83
N VAL A 159 -4.58 8.43 -19.14
CA VAL A 159 -3.30 8.96 -19.67
C VAL A 159 -3.13 10.42 -19.29
N TYR A 160 -4.17 11.24 -19.41
CA TYR A 160 -4.17 12.65 -19.04
C TYR A 160 -3.88 12.83 -17.54
N ASN A 161 -4.57 12.09 -16.68
CA ASN A 161 -4.34 12.13 -15.23
C ASN A 161 -2.90 11.69 -14.86
N THR A 162 -2.38 10.65 -15.51
CA THR A 162 -0.99 10.21 -15.31
C THR A 162 0.00 11.31 -15.72
N PHE A 163 -0.28 12.02 -16.80
CA PHE A 163 0.55 13.12 -17.26
C PHE A 163 0.51 14.32 -16.30
N ILE A 164 -0.69 14.68 -15.79
CA ILE A 164 -0.84 15.73 -14.77
C ILE A 164 -0.10 15.36 -13.48
N CYS A 165 -0.27 14.12 -12.96
CA CYS A 165 0.44 13.67 -11.78
C CYS A 165 1.95 13.82 -11.94
N LYS A 166 2.52 13.30 -13.05
CA LYS A 166 3.96 13.47 -13.34
C LYS A 166 4.40 14.92 -13.46
N SER A 167 3.53 15.79 -13.99
CA SER A 167 3.85 17.22 -14.11
C SER A 167 3.81 17.91 -12.75
N LEU A 168 2.90 17.53 -11.87
CA LEU A 168 2.83 18.03 -10.50
C LEU A 168 4.04 17.57 -9.67
N ASP A 169 4.42 16.29 -9.78
CA ASP A 169 5.63 15.76 -9.15
C ASP A 169 6.87 16.53 -9.61
N ALA A 170 7.01 16.77 -10.92
CA ALA A 170 8.12 17.55 -11.47
C ALA A 170 8.16 19.00 -10.97
N ILE A 171 7.01 19.63 -10.71
CA ILE A 171 6.91 20.98 -10.14
C ILE A 171 7.30 20.94 -8.65
N TYR A 172 6.82 19.96 -7.91
CA TYR A 172 7.11 19.79 -6.49
C TYR A 172 8.62 19.58 -6.23
N PHE A 173 9.24 18.63 -6.93
CA PHE A 173 10.69 18.40 -6.84
C PHE A 173 11.54 19.60 -7.27
N LYS A 174 11.06 20.40 -8.22
CA LYS A 174 11.77 21.62 -8.64
C LYS A 174 11.74 22.70 -7.55
N ASP A 175 10.66 22.79 -6.79
CA ASP A 175 10.51 23.77 -5.71
C ASP A 175 11.42 23.42 -4.50
N GLU A 176 11.61 22.14 -4.21
CA GLU A 176 12.55 21.68 -3.17
C GLU A 176 14.01 21.94 -3.53
N SER A 177 14.39 21.76 -4.81
CA SER A 177 15.76 22.08 -5.25
C SER A 177 16.10 23.55 -5.08
N ILE A 178 15.13 24.43 -5.24
CA ILE A 178 15.28 25.89 -5.03
C ILE A 178 15.42 26.21 -3.52
N ARG A 179 14.67 25.54 -2.64
CA ARG A 179 14.78 25.72 -1.18
C ARG A 179 16.11 25.24 -0.61
N SER A 180 16.68 24.16 -1.13
CA SER A 180 17.98 23.65 -0.68
C SER A 180 19.14 24.57 -1.07
N GLU A 181 19.03 25.38 -2.14
CA GLU A 181 20.04 26.34 -2.54
C GLU A 181 20.00 27.64 -1.69
N GLU A 182 18.84 28.02 -1.16
CA GLU A 182 18.72 29.21 -0.29
C GLU A 182 19.27 29.01 1.13
N HIS A 183 19.44 27.78 1.60
CA HIS A 183 20.01 27.46 2.92
C HIS A 183 21.51 27.22 2.92
N THR A 184 22.20 27.30 1.79
CA THR A 184 23.66 27.11 1.64
C THR A 184 24.42 28.39 1.29
N SER A 185 23.80 29.56 1.40
CA SER A 185 24.44 30.87 1.15
C SER A 185 24.57 31.69 2.43
#